data_2b9c0b8877a3557361e1db39eb804992
#
_entry.id   2b9c0b8877a3557361e1db39eb804992
#
_cell.length_a   1.000
_cell.length_b   1.000
_cell.length_c   1.000
_cell.angle_alpha   90.00
_cell.angle_beta   90.00
_cell.angle_gamma   90.00
#
_symmetry.space_group_name_H-M   'P 1'
#
loop_
_entity.id
_entity.type
_entity.pdbx_description
1 polymer ?
#
loop_
_entity_poly.entity_id
_entity_poly.type
_entity_poly.pdbx_seq_one_letter_code
_entity_poly.pdbx_strand_id
1 'polypeptide(L)'
;MKTTKEPQRAWLYARVPGNYIETKNTLSVLMLQAQRDGAEVVGWGYDIHHGWLRRPAYRKMMREAKAGHIERIYICRMSQISGEERHLISFFRRLMRYKVNVVATEYALNLKVPAYHMGTIIDEICARKGWERPWFVSESSERHCVSNAVASTSK
;
A
#
# COMPACT_ATOMS: atom_id res chain seq x y z
N MET A 1 30.69 -5.97 10.50
CA MET A 1 30.27 -4.60 10.15
C MET A 1 28.77 -4.56 9.91
N LYS A 2 28.09 -3.80 10.74
CA LYS A 2 26.66 -3.57 10.51
C LYS A 2 26.51 -2.48 9.45
N THR A 3 26.05 -2.85 8.26
CA THR A 3 25.58 -1.87 7.30
C THR A 3 24.31 -1.25 7.85
N THR A 4 24.39 -0.03 8.31
CA THR A 4 23.21 0.74 8.68
C THR A 4 22.43 1.03 7.41
N LYS A 5 21.36 0.28 7.23
CA LYS A 5 20.44 0.57 6.15
C LYS A 5 19.76 1.90 6.47
N GLU A 6 19.77 2.81 5.52
CA GLU A 6 19.05 4.07 5.69
C GLU A 6 17.56 3.81 5.97
N PRO A 7 16.96 4.58 6.88
CA PRO A 7 15.53 4.42 7.16
C PRO A 7 14.71 4.68 5.91
N GLN A 8 13.67 3.88 5.72
CA GLN A 8 12.76 4.08 4.60
C GLN A 8 11.93 5.34 4.81
N ARG A 9 11.81 6.13 3.77
CA ARG A 9 10.98 7.34 3.79
C ARG A 9 9.53 6.92 3.69
N ALA A 10 8.75 7.34 4.67
CA ALA A 10 7.39 6.86 4.85
C ALA A 10 6.37 8.00 4.76
N TRP A 11 5.19 7.65 4.26
CA TRP A 11 4.03 8.53 4.21
C TRP A 11 2.89 7.89 4.99
N LEU A 12 2.18 8.69 5.76
CA LEU A 12 1.02 8.23 6.53
C LEU A 12 -0.26 8.70 5.84
N TYR A 13 -1.21 7.79 5.68
CA TYR A 13 -2.50 8.15 5.10
C TYR A 13 -3.64 7.56 5.90
N ALA A 14 -4.62 8.38 6.24
CA ALA A 14 -5.81 7.96 6.95
C ALA A 14 -7.07 8.48 6.27
N ARG A 15 -8.13 7.70 6.32
CA ARG A 15 -9.42 8.09 5.79
C ARG A 15 -10.54 7.35 6.51
N VAL A 16 -11.33 8.12 7.25
CA VAL A 16 -12.59 7.63 7.81
C VAL A 16 -13.66 8.63 7.38
N PRO A 17 -14.43 8.33 6.33
CA PRO A 17 -15.37 9.29 5.76
C PRO A 17 -16.32 9.84 6.79
N GLY A 18 -16.40 11.17 6.87
CA GLY A 18 -17.26 11.87 7.81
C GLY A 18 -16.83 11.86 9.26
N ASN A 19 -15.69 11.24 9.60
CA ASN A 19 -15.22 11.15 10.98
C ASN A 19 -13.80 11.71 11.12
N TYR A 20 -13.72 13.01 11.40
CA TYR A 20 -12.45 13.72 11.54
C TYR A 20 -11.64 13.21 12.75
N ILE A 21 -12.31 13.00 13.88
CA ILE A 21 -11.63 12.59 15.12
C ILE A 21 -11.00 11.21 14.95
N GLU A 22 -11.74 10.25 14.42
CA GLU A 22 -11.22 8.90 14.19
C GLU A 22 -10.07 8.92 13.15
N THR A 23 -10.19 9.75 12.13
CA THR A 23 -9.13 9.92 11.13
C THR A 23 -7.85 10.42 11.78
N LYS A 24 -7.93 11.40 12.65
CA LYS A 24 -6.76 11.94 13.36
C LYS A 24 -6.17 10.92 14.33
N ASN A 25 -7.02 10.16 15.04
CA ASN A 25 -6.56 9.09 15.92
C ASN A 25 -5.81 8.02 15.12
N THR A 26 -6.31 7.69 13.96
CA THR A 26 -5.65 6.74 13.05
C THR A 26 -4.26 7.24 12.66
N LEU A 27 -4.12 8.51 12.29
CA LEU A 27 -2.80 9.08 11.96
C LEU A 27 -1.82 8.95 13.13
N SER A 28 -2.28 9.16 14.36
CA SER A 28 -1.44 9.00 15.54
C SER A 28 -0.94 7.56 15.69
N VAL A 29 -1.80 6.59 15.47
CA VAL A 29 -1.42 5.17 15.52
C VAL A 29 -0.40 4.85 14.41
N LEU A 30 -0.60 5.38 13.21
CA LEU A 30 0.33 5.17 12.11
C LEU A 30 1.70 5.77 12.39
N MET A 31 1.72 6.95 13.01
CA MET A 31 2.97 7.58 13.42
C MET A 31 3.75 6.72 14.40
N LEU A 32 3.07 6.17 15.41
CA LEU A 32 3.70 5.28 16.37
C LEU A 32 4.26 4.02 15.71
N GLN A 33 3.51 3.45 14.77
CA GLN A 33 3.97 2.25 14.05
C GLN A 33 5.19 2.56 13.19
N ALA A 34 5.19 3.69 12.50
CA ALA A 34 6.33 4.10 11.69
C ALA A 34 7.58 4.30 12.55
N GLN A 35 7.43 4.90 13.73
CA GLN A 35 8.52 5.08 14.68
C GLN A 35 9.06 3.73 15.17
N ARG A 36 8.19 2.79 15.50
CA ARG A 36 8.61 1.45 15.91
C ARG A 36 9.37 0.71 14.82
N ASP A 37 8.99 0.94 13.57
CA ASP A 37 9.65 0.31 12.43
C ASP A 37 10.96 1.02 12.04
N GLY A 38 11.28 2.13 12.69
CA GLY A 38 12.46 2.92 12.34
C GLY A 38 12.34 3.65 11.01
N ALA A 39 11.14 3.89 10.53
CA ALA A 39 10.90 4.62 9.28
C ALA A 39 11.00 6.12 9.50
N GLU A 40 11.45 6.83 8.47
CA GLU A 40 11.47 8.29 8.47
C GLU A 40 10.17 8.81 7.87
N VAL A 41 9.31 9.42 8.68
CA VAL A 41 8.05 9.99 8.20
C VAL A 41 8.34 11.32 7.52
N VAL A 42 8.20 11.35 6.20
CA VAL A 42 8.46 12.56 5.40
C VAL A 42 7.19 13.34 5.09
N GLY A 43 6.04 12.76 5.35
CA GLY A 43 4.76 13.44 5.14
C GLY A 43 3.58 12.59 5.57
N TRP A 44 2.44 13.24 5.65
CA TRP A 44 1.19 12.61 6.02
C TRP A 44 0.01 13.39 5.45
N GLY A 45 -1.13 12.75 5.38
CA GLY A 45 -2.35 13.39 4.94
C GLY A 45 -3.57 12.57 5.27
N TYR A 46 -4.74 13.19 5.14
CA TYR A 46 -5.99 12.52 5.36
C TYR A 46 -7.08 13.10 4.47
N ASP A 47 -8.06 12.26 4.15
CA ASP A 47 -9.27 12.65 3.44
C ASP A 47 -10.46 12.22 4.28
N ILE A 48 -11.47 13.09 4.37
CA ILE A 48 -12.68 12.82 5.17
C ILE A 48 -13.96 12.84 4.34
N HIS A 49 -13.85 13.16 3.05
CA HIS A 49 -15.03 13.20 2.18
C HIS A 49 -15.41 11.80 1.69
N HIS A 50 -16.68 11.60 1.49
CA HIS A 50 -17.19 10.40 0.84
C HIS A 50 -16.88 10.44 -0.66
N GLY A 51 -16.74 9.26 -1.26
CA GLY A 51 -16.52 9.12 -2.68
C GLY A 51 -15.05 9.12 -3.07
N TRP A 52 -14.81 8.66 -4.29
CA TRP A 52 -13.46 8.46 -4.80
C TRP A 52 -12.83 9.75 -5.33
N LEU A 53 -13.63 10.69 -5.83
CA LEU A 53 -13.13 11.87 -6.52
C LEU A 53 -12.58 12.96 -5.60
N ARG A 54 -13.07 13.04 -4.36
CA ARG A 54 -12.65 14.08 -3.41
C ARG A 54 -11.57 13.57 -2.45
N ARG A 55 -10.41 13.31 -3.00
CA ARG A 55 -9.31 12.74 -2.23
C ARG A 55 -7.99 13.46 -2.53
N PRO A 56 -7.88 14.76 -2.19
CA PRO A 56 -6.65 15.49 -2.48
C PRO A 56 -5.42 14.95 -1.75
N ALA A 57 -5.58 14.49 -0.50
CA ALA A 57 -4.46 13.93 0.26
C ALA A 57 -3.98 12.61 -0.36
N TYR A 58 -4.89 11.75 -0.81
CA TYR A 58 -4.55 10.53 -1.52
C TYR A 58 -3.78 10.83 -2.81
N ARG A 59 -4.27 11.81 -3.59
CA ARG A 59 -3.60 12.18 -4.84
C ARG A 59 -2.20 12.73 -4.59
N LYS A 60 -2.04 13.54 -3.54
CA LYS A 60 -0.71 14.05 -3.15
C LYS A 60 0.23 12.91 -2.80
N MET A 61 -0.22 11.95 -1.99
CA MET A 61 0.55 10.76 -1.64
C MET A 61 1.01 10.00 -2.89
N MET A 62 0.11 9.79 -3.83
CA MET A 62 0.44 9.06 -5.05
C MET A 62 1.41 9.83 -5.94
N ARG A 63 1.35 11.15 -5.96
CA ARG A 63 2.35 11.97 -6.67
C ARG A 63 3.73 11.83 -6.03
N GLU A 64 3.79 11.85 -4.70
CA GLU A 64 5.06 11.66 -3.98
C GLU A 64 5.64 10.27 -4.22
N ALA A 65 4.79 9.26 -4.25
CA ALA A 65 5.21 7.90 -4.58
C ALA A 65 5.78 7.81 -6.01
N LYS A 66 5.08 8.38 -6.97
CA LYS A 66 5.50 8.40 -8.36
C LYS A 66 6.83 9.13 -8.55
N ALA A 67 7.03 10.21 -7.81
CA ALA A 67 8.25 11.01 -7.88
C ALA A 67 9.46 10.34 -7.19
N GLY A 68 9.26 9.23 -6.50
CA GLY A 68 10.33 8.53 -5.80
C GLY A 68 10.69 9.15 -4.46
N HIS A 69 9.82 9.99 -3.89
CA HIS A 69 10.08 10.67 -2.62
C HIS A 69 9.77 9.81 -1.42
N ILE A 70 9.02 8.72 -1.58
CA ILE A 70 8.64 7.81 -0.50
C ILE A 70 8.86 6.37 -0.93
N GLU A 71 9.10 5.52 0.05
CA GLU A 71 9.38 4.10 -0.15
C GLU A 71 8.38 3.21 0.58
N ARG A 72 7.61 3.78 1.51
CA ARG A 72 6.65 3.05 2.32
C ARG A 72 5.43 3.92 2.60
N ILE A 73 4.25 3.30 2.55
CA ILE A 73 2.99 3.95 2.92
C ILE A 73 2.40 3.18 4.10
N TYR A 74 1.99 3.92 5.12
CA TYR A 74 1.29 3.37 6.28
C TYR A 74 -0.19 3.71 6.19
N ILE A 75 -1.01 2.69 6.28
CA ILE A 75 -2.47 2.82 6.37
C ILE A 75 -2.97 1.94 7.51
N CYS A 76 -4.17 2.19 8.00
CA CYS A 76 -4.76 1.35 9.03
C CYS A 76 -5.34 0.07 8.42
N ARG A 77 -6.13 0.23 7.37
CA ARG A 77 -6.76 -0.90 6.65
C ARG A 77 -6.90 -0.56 5.17
N MET A 78 -7.02 -1.58 4.35
CA MET A 78 -7.13 -1.41 2.90
C MET A 78 -8.38 -0.64 2.49
N SER A 79 -9.47 -0.74 3.27
CA SER A 79 -10.70 0.01 2.99
C SER A 79 -10.52 1.53 3.08
N GLN A 80 -9.46 2.02 3.71
CA GLN A 80 -9.12 3.44 3.71
C GLN A 80 -8.67 3.92 2.33
N ILE A 81 -8.12 3.03 1.53
CA ILE A 81 -7.84 3.32 0.13
C ILE A 81 -9.13 3.29 -0.67
N SER A 82 -9.85 2.18 -0.62
CA SER A 82 -11.16 2.05 -1.26
C SER A 82 -11.88 0.81 -0.77
N GLY A 83 -13.22 0.85 -0.76
CA GLY A 83 -14.04 -0.34 -0.57
C GLY A 83 -14.21 -1.15 -1.85
N GLU A 84 -13.81 -0.61 -3.00
CA GLU A 84 -13.92 -1.31 -4.28
C GLU A 84 -12.60 -1.97 -4.64
N GLU A 85 -12.65 -3.27 -4.90
CA GLU A 85 -11.45 -4.03 -5.23
C GLU A 85 -10.75 -3.55 -6.49
N ARG A 86 -11.48 -3.00 -7.46
CA ARG A 86 -10.88 -2.42 -8.67
C ARG A 86 -9.96 -1.25 -8.36
N HIS A 87 -10.35 -0.42 -7.41
CA HIS A 87 -9.50 0.69 -6.96
C HIS A 87 -8.26 0.19 -6.22
N LEU A 88 -8.42 -0.86 -5.41
CA LEU A 88 -7.30 -1.47 -4.71
C LEU A 88 -6.30 -2.09 -5.69
N ILE A 89 -6.80 -2.77 -6.72
CA ILE A 89 -5.95 -3.32 -7.78
C ILE A 89 -5.13 -2.21 -8.44
N SER A 90 -5.79 -1.11 -8.81
CA SER A 90 -5.12 0.04 -9.41
C SER A 90 -4.06 0.63 -8.48
N PHE A 91 -4.38 0.75 -7.20
CA PHE A 91 -3.48 1.25 -6.18
C PHE A 91 -2.21 0.38 -6.07
N PHE A 92 -2.38 -0.91 -5.87
CA PHE A 92 -1.24 -1.83 -5.75
C PHE A 92 -0.41 -1.89 -7.03
N ARG A 93 -1.06 -1.90 -8.18
CA ARG A 93 -0.37 -1.89 -9.47
C ARG A 93 0.55 -0.69 -9.60
N ARG A 94 0.06 0.49 -9.21
CA ARG A 94 0.85 1.72 -9.25
C ARG A 94 2.02 1.66 -8.27
N LEU A 95 1.78 1.18 -7.05
CA LEU A 95 2.84 1.06 -6.04
C LEU A 95 3.90 0.04 -6.44
N MET A 96 3.53 -1.05 -7.09
CA MET A 96 4.51 -1.99 -7.66
C MET A 96 5.44 -1.28 -8.63
N ARG A 97 4.86 -0.48 -9.50
CA ARG A 97 5.63 0.28 -10.50
C ARG A 97 6.56 1.29 -9.84
N TYR A 98 6.11 1.92 -8.76
CA TYR A 98 6.89 2.92 -8.04
C TYR A 98 7.83 2.32 -7.00
N LYS A 99 7.76 1.01 -6.78
CA LYS A 99 8.54 0.27 -5.78
C LYS A 99 8.29 0.76 -4.36
N VAL A 100 7.04 1.02 -4.03
CA VAL A 100 6.60 1.47 -2.71
C VAL A 100 5.93 0.31 -1.98
N ASN A 101 6.33 0.08 -0.74
CA ASN A 101 5.75 -0.94 0.12
C ASN A 101 4.55 -0.37 0.90
N VAL A 102 3.66 -1.24 1.34
CA VAL A 102 2.49 -0.84 2.14
C VAL A 102 2.52 -1.58 3.48
N VAL A 103 2.21 -0.86 4.54
CA VAL A 103 1.99 -1.44 5.87
C VAL A 103 0.57 -1.13 6.31
N ALA A 104 -0.23 -2.17 6.54
CA ALA A 104 -1.58 -2.05 7.07
C ALA A 104 -1.57 -2.46 8.54
N THR A 105 -1.85 -1.52 9.43
CA THR A 105 -1.62 -1.71 10.87
C THR A 105 -2.80 -2.34 11.62
N GLU A 106 -4.00 -2.33 11.03
CA GLU A 106 -5.18 -2.86 11.71
C GLU A 106 -5.17 -4.38 11.88
N TYR A 107 -4.45 -5.07 11.00
CA TYR A 107 -4.33 -6.52 11.15
C TYR A 107 -3.41 -6.85 12.31
N ALA A 108 -3.79 -7.85 13.12
CA ALA A 108 -3.04 -8.27 14.30
C ALA A 108 -1.56 -8.58 13.99
N LEU A 109 -1.27 -8.91 12.77
CA LEU A 109 0.08 -9.25 12.33
C LEU A 109 0.80 -8.11 11.60
N ASN A 110 0.24 -6.90 11.64
CA ASN A 110 0.81 -5.75 10.93
C ASN A 110 1.22 -6.16 9.50
N LEU A 111 0.22 -6.45 8.68
CA LEU A 111 0.45 -6.95 7.32
C LEU A 111 1.35 -5.98 6.55
N LYS A 112 2.57 -6.40 6.30
CA LYS A 112 3.51 -5.66 5.46
C LYS A 112 3.48 -6.27 4.07
N VAL A 113 3.16 -5.46 3.08
CA VAL A 113 3.05 -5.90 1.71
C VAL A 113 4.22 -5.33 0.91
N PRO A 114 5.29 -6.10 0.71
CA PRO A 114 6.38 -5.67 -0.17
C PRO A 114 5.87 -5.47 -1.59
N ALA A 115 6.46 -4.53 -2.30
CA ALA A 115 6.05 -4.21 -3.66
C ALA A 115 6.03 -5.45 -4.58
N TYR A 116 6.99 -6.36 -4.41
CA TYR A 116 7.07 -7.55 -5.24
C TYR A 116 6.00 -8.61 -4.94
N HIS A 117 5.31 -8.51 -3.79
CA HIS A 117 4.20 -9.41 -3.45
C HIS A 117 2.83 -8.87 -3.83
N MET A 118 2.74 -7.62 -4.23
CA MET A 118 1.45 -7.01 -4.56
C MET A 118 0.76 -7.69 -5.73
N GLY A 119 1.54 -8.22 -6.67
CA GLY A 119 1.00 -8.97 -7.79
C GLY A 119 0.21 -10.21 -7.35
N THR A 120 0.68 -10.90 -6.34
CA THR A 120 -0.02 -12.08 -5.79
C THR A 120 -1.37 -11.68 -5.18
N ILE A 121 -1.39 -10.57 -4.43
CA ILE A 121 -2.64 -10.05 -3.85
C ILE A 121 -3.63 -9.69 -4.95
N ILE A 122 -3.15 -9.03 -5.99
CA ILE A 122 -3.95 -8.66 -7.14
C ILE A 122 -4.51 -9.90 -7.83
N ASP A 123 -3.69 -10.93 -8.02
CA ASP A 123 -4.13 -12.18 -8.62
C ASP A 123 -5.21 -12.86 -7.78
N GLU A 124 -5.07 -12.87 -6.47
CA GLU A 124 -6.09 -13.41 -5.58
C GLU A 124 -7.41 -12.67 -5.69
N ILE A 125 -7.36 -11.34 -5.73
CA ILE A 125 -8.56 -10.51 -5.88
C ILE A 125 -9.22 -10.80 -7.22
N CYS A 126 -8.46 -10.85 -8.29
CA CYS A 126 -8.99 -11.15 -9.62
C CYS A 126 -9.61 -12.54 -9.69
N ALA A 127 -8.93 -13.54 -9.13
CA ALA A 127 -9.44 -14.91 -9.11
C ALA A 127 -10.75 -15.01 -8.35
N ARG A 128 -10.83 -14.38 -7.18
CA ARG A 128 -12.03 -14.38 -6.34
C ARG A 128 -13.23 -13.70 -7.02
N LYS A 129 -12.96 -12.66 -7.80
CA LYS A 129 -14.01 -11.90 -8.51
C LYS A 129 -14.27 -12.41 -9.92
N GLY A 130 -13.48 -13.33 -10.43
CA GLY A 130 -13.58 -13.78 -11.80
C GLY A 130 -13.17 -12.71 -12.81
N TRP A 131 -12.32 -11.80 -12.43
CA TRP A 131 -11.83 -10.72 -13.31
C TRP A 131 -10.56 -11.14 -14.02
N GLU A 132 -10.40 -10.70 -15.26
CA GLU A 132 -9.13 -10.78 -15.95
C GLU A 132 -8.15 -9.79 -15.33
N ARG A 133 -6.86 -10.11 -15.42
CA ARG A 133 -5.81 -9.20 -14.96
C ARG A 133 -5.85 -7.91 -15.77
N PRO A 134 -6.11 -6.77 -15.15
CA PRO A 134 -6.29 -5.51 -15.88
C PRO A 134 -4.98 -4.82 -16.28
N TRP A 135 -3.83 -5.41 -15.97
CA TRP A 135 -2.54 -4.78 -16.25
C TRP A 135 -1.54 -5.81 -16.71
N PHE A 136 -0.49 -5.28 -17.29
CA PHE A 136 0.65 -6.07 -17.69
C PHE A 136 1.80 -5.78 -16.71
N VAL A 137 2.27 -6.79 -16.01
CA VAL A 137 3.44 -6.69 -15.15
C VAL A 137 4.66 -6.99 -16.03
N SER A 138 5.76 -6.26 -15.83
CA SER A 138 6.97 -6.52 -16.59
C SER A 138 7.39 -7.97 -16.44
N GLU A 139 7.76 -8.62 -17.54
CA GLU A 139 8.10 -10.04 -17.56
C GLU A 139 9.12 -10.46 -16.53
N SER A 140 10.11 -9.61 -16.25
CA SER A 140 11.16 -9.93 -15.30
C SER A 140 10.63 -10.00 -13.87
N SER A 141 9.76 -9.06 -13.48
CA SER A 141 9.14 -9.06 -12.16
C SER A 141 8.14 -10.20 -12.02
N GLU A 142 7.38 -10.44 -13.07
CA GLU A 142 6.37 -11.48 -13.10
C GLU A 142 7.00 -12.87 -13.00
N ARG A 143 8.06 -13.12 -13.74
CA ARG A 143 8.74 -14.42 -13.69
C ARG A 143 9.32 -14.70 -12.31
N HIS A 144 9.85 -13.69 -11.64
CA HIS A 144 10.38 -13.88 -10.29
C HIS A 144 9.29 -14.25 -9.29
N CYS A 145 8.15 -13.56 -9.33
CA CYS A 145 7.01 -13.86 -8.46
C CYS A 145 6.35 -15.19 -8.82
N VAL A 146 6.17 -15.47 -10.11
CA VAL A 146 5.50 -16.67 -10.60
C VAL A 146 6.32 -17.91 -10.32
N SER A 147 7.64 -17.88 -10.45
CA SER A 147 8.45 -19.06 -10.14
C SER A 147 8.31 -19.48 -8.68
N ASN A 148 8.21 -18.53 -7.77
CA ASN A 148 7.97 -18.85 -6.36
C ASN A 148 6.56 -19.38 -6.12
N ALA A 149 5.56 -18.80 -6.78
CA ALA A 149 4.18 -19.24 -6.66
C ALA A 149 3.97 -20.62 -7.27
N VAL A 150 4.56 -20.88 -8.43
CA VAL A 150 4.46 -22.18 -9.11
C VAL A 150 5.13 -23.28 -8.28
N ALA A 151 6.26 -22.98 -7.65
CA ALA A 151 6.93 -23.93 -6.77
C ALA A 151 6.04 -24.34 -5.59
N SER A 152 5.15 -23.47 -5.13
CA SER A 152 4.24 -23.78 -4.02
C SER A 152 2.90 -24.35 -4.46
N THR A 153 2.47 -24.16 -5.71
CA THR A 153 1.14 -24.54 -6.20
C THR A 153 1.15 -25.58 -7.31
N SER A 154 2.30 -25.99 -7.80
CA SER A 154 2.41 -26.99 -8.85
C SER A 154 2.08 -28.37 -8.27
N LYS A 155 0.80 -28.69 -8.27
CA LYS A 155 0.32 -29.98 -7.77
C LYS A 155 -0.75 -30.54 -8.66
#